data_7b2e24dfdfdd836f9e3048809d3f0a9b
#
_entry.id   7b2e24dfdfdd836f9e3048809d3f0a9b
#
_cell.length_a   1.000
_cell.length_b   1.000
_cell.length_c   1.000
_cell.angle_alpha   90.00
_cell.angle_beta   90.00
_cell.angle_gamma   90.00
#
_symmetry.space_group_name_H-M   'P 1'
#
loop_
_entity.id
_entity.type
_entity.pdbx_description
1 polymer ?
#
loop_
_entity_poly.entity_id
_entity_poly.type
_entity_poly.pdbx_seq_one_letter_code
_entity_poly.pdbx_strand_id
1 'polypeptide(L)'
;AKQQTEEMVSENEIMQQAYTKANELVQQAQAQADQILANATAESNNMKLNAIQYTDSILASIETLMSHSMVEQQSRYQALMENMQQTYDVVVSNRRELNTAVYQPEAQQDTAEQQPAAAAPQDDAQ
;
A
#
# COMPACT_ATOMS: atom_id res chain seq x y z
N ALA A 1 2.35 73.73 50.98
CA ALA A 1 1.18 73.45 50.19
C ALA A 1 1.56 73.06 48.74
N LYS A 2 2.47 73.86 48.15
CA LYS A 2 2.88 73.59 46.77
C LYS A 2 3.64 72.28 46.66
N GLN A 3 4.47 71.97 47.60
CA GLN A 3 5.30 70.77 47.65
C GLN A 3 4.43 69.49 47.76
N GLN A 4 3.42 69.57 48.63
CA GLN A 4 2.48 68.42 48.79
C GLN A 4 1.68 68.16 47.53
N THR A 5 1.30 69.23 46.82
CA THR A 5 0.57 69.06 45.54
C THR A 5 1.45 68.45 44.46
N GLU A 6 2.76 68.91 44.43
CA GLU A 6 3.69 68.33 43.47
C GLU A 6 4.02 66.88 43.79
N GLU A 7 4.11 66.52 45.06
CA GLU A 7 4.32 65.15 45.48
C GLU A 7 3.14 64.28 45.13
N MET A 8 1.91 64.77 45.33
CA MET A 8 0.68 64.05 44.97
C MET A 8 0.54 63.85 43.48
N VAL A 9 0.93 64.86 42.70
CA VAL A 9 0.91 64.73 41.23
C VAL A 9 1.94 63.71 40.77
N SER A 10 3.13 63.75 41.37
CA SER A 10 4.21 62.82 41.07
C SER A 10 3.81 61.36 41.41
N GLU A 11 3.22 61.18 42.61
CA GLU A 11 2.73 59.86 43.01
C GLU A 11 1.63 59.36 42.07
N ASN A 12 0.74 60.25 41.66
CA ASN A 12 -0.33 59.91 40.73
C ASN A 12 0.23 59.52 39.36
N GLU A 13 1.24 60.22 38.87
CA GLU A 13 1.92 59.90 37.62
C GLU A 13 2.60 58.55 37.73
N ILE A 14 3.28 58.27 38.83
CA ILE A 14 3.94 56.98 39.05
C ILE A 14 2.92 55.86 39.05
N MET A 15 1.78 56.07 39.72
CA MET A 15 0.68 55.08 39.72
C MET A 15 0.13 54.83 38.33
N GLN A 16 -0.08 55.91 37.57
CA GLN A 16 -0.58 55.77 36.18
C GLN A 16 0.42 55.02 35.32
N GLN A 17 1.71 55.32 35.43
CA GLN A 17 2.76 54.63 34.73
C GLN A 17 2.79 53.14 35.11
N ALA A 18 2.62 52.85 36.41
CA ALA A 18 2.58 51.47 36.89
C ALA A 18 1.40 50.71 36.31
N TYR A 19 0.21 51.33 36.25
CA TYR A 19 -0.98 50.70 35.63
C TYR A 19 -0.77 50.50 34.15
N THR A 20 -0.22 51.50 33.46
CA THR A 20 0.07 51.36 32.01
C THR A 20 1.05 50.23 31.76
N LYS A 21 2.12 50.17 32.52
CA LYS A 21 3.12 49.11 32.40
C LYS A 21 2.54 47.74 32.71
N ALA A 22 1.70 47.65 33.74
CA ALA A 22 1.02 46.41 34.10
C ALA A 22 0.10 45.94 32.97
N ASN A 23 -0.67 46.87 32.39
CA ASN A 23 -1.56 46.54 31.26
C ASN A 23 -0.78 46.12 30.05
N GLU A 24 0.32 46.81 29.73
CA GLU A 24 1.20 46.43 28.61
C GLU A 24 1.77 45.03 28.81
N LEU A 25 2.22 44.73 30.04
CA LEU A 25 2.77 43.42 30.36
C LEU A 25 1.72 42.32 30.18
N VAL A 26 0.49 42.57 30.65
CA VAL A 26 -0.60 41.63 30.51
C VAL A 26 -0.94 41.42 29.02
N GLN A 27 -0.98 42.49 28.24
CA GLN A 27 -1.23 42.40 26.81
C GLN A 27 -0.14 41.63 26.09
N GLN A 28 1.13 41.89 26.44
CA GLN A 28 2.25 41.14 25.87
C GLN A 28 2.17 39.66 26.23
N ALA A 29 1.87 39.37 27.50
CA ALA A 29 1.74 37.99 27.95
C ALA A 29 0.63 37.28 27.22
N GLN A 30 -0.50 37.97 27.05
CA GLN A 30 -1.64 37.40 26.29
C GLN A 30 -1.27 37.14 24.83
N ALA A 31 -0.63 38.12 24.20
CA ALA A 31 -0.18 37.97 22.82
C ALA A 31 0.81 36.80 22.66
N GLN A 32 1.74 36.66 23.59
CA GLN A 32 2.68 35.56 23.58
C GLN A 32 1.97 34.21 23.78
N ALA A 33 1.02 34.17 24.71
CA ALA A 33 0.25 32.94 24.95
C ALA A 33 -0.52 32.53 23.70
N ASP A 34 -1.17 33.50 23.05
CA ASP A 34 -1.93 33.26 21.83
C ASP A 34 -1.02 32.77 20.71
N GLN A 35 0.18 33.37 20.62
CA GLN A 35 1.18 32.95 19.62
C GLN A 35 1.65 31.51 19.87
N ILE A 36 1.94 31.19 21.15
CA ILE A 36 2.35 29.83 21.51
C ILE A 36 1.27 28.82 21.17
N LEU A 37 0.02 29.15 21.51
CA LEU A 37 -1.10 28.25 21.20
C LEU A 37 -1.28 28.09 19.69
N ALA A 38 -1.20 29.18 18.93
CA ALA A 38 -1.32 29.14 17.49
C ALA A 38 -0.21 28.28 16.86
N ASN A 39 1.02 28.48 17.33
CA ASN A 39 2.16 27.72 16.83
C ASN A 39 2.02 26.23 17.20
N ALA A 40 1.64 25.94 18.44
CA ALA A 40 1.47 24.56 18.88
C ALA A 40 0.36 23.85 18.09
N THR A 41 -0.73 24.56 17.81
CA THR A 41 -1.84 24.03 17.01
C THR A 41 -1.38 23.75 15.58
N ALA A 42 -0.65 24.70 14.99
CA ALA A 42 -0.14 24.54 13.62
C ALA A 42 0.84 23.37 13.54
N GLU A 43 1.76 23.28 14.50
CA GLU A 43 2.71 22.16 14.57
C GLU A 43 2.00 20.82 14.72
N SER A 44 1.04 20.77 15.64
CA SER A 44 0.27 19.56 15.87
C SER A 44 -0.46 19.11 14.61
N ASN A 45 -1.08 20.05 13.89
CA ASN A 45 -1.78 19.74 12.65
C ASN A 45 -0.82 19.27 11.56
N ASN A 46 0.36 19.90 11.48
CA ASN A 46 1.38 19.47 10.52
C ASN A 46 1.90 18.08 10.84
N MET A 47 2.11 17.78 12.11
CA MET A 47 2.55 16.44 12.53
C MET A 47 1.51 15.39 12.18
N LYS A 48 0.24 15.69 12.42
CA LYS A 48 -0.87 14.78 12.04
C LYS A 48 -0.91 14.55 10.55
N LEU A 49 -0.81 15.63 9.78
CA LEU A 49 -0.84 15.53 8.33
C LEU A 49 0.33 14.71 7.80
N ASN A 50 1.53 14.98 8.34
CA ASN A 50 2.72 14.23 7.95
C ASN A 50 2.59 12.76 8.29
N ALA A 51 2.03 12.45 9.46
CA ALA A 51 1.81 11.07 9.87
C ALA A 51 0.83 10.35 8.95
N ILE A 52 -0.25 11.04 8.57
CA ILE A 52 -1.24 10.50 7.64
C ILE A 52 -0.61 10.24 6.27
N GLN A 53 0.14 11.20 5.76
CA GLN A 53 0.82 11.07 4.47
C GLN A 53 1.83 9.93 4.49
N TYR A 54 2.58 9.81 5.56
CA TYR A 54 3.56 8.73 5.71
C TYR A 54 2.86 7.37 5.73
N THR A 55 1.79 7.26 6.50
CA THR A 55 1.01 6.03 6.59
C THR A 55 0.39 5.68 5.24
N ASP A 56 -0.17 6.68 4.56
CA ASP A 56 -0.74 6.47 3.23
C ASP A 56 0.31 5.98 2.24
N SER A 57 1.51 6.56 2.27
CA SER A 57 2.62 6.13 1.43
C SER A 57 2.98 4.68 1.65
N ILE A 58 3.05 4.27 2.92
CA ILE A 58 3.35 2.88 3.27
C ILE A 58 2.25 1.95 2.76
N LEU A 59 1.00 2.34 2.99
CA LEU A 59 -0.14 1.54 2.53
C LEU A 59 -0.20 1.45 1.01
N ALA A 60 0.12 2.53 0.32
CA ALA A 60 0.18 2.53 -1.14
C ALA A 60 1.26 1.59 -1.67
N SER A 61 2.41 1.55 -0.99
CA SER A 61 3.48 0.62 -1.35
C SER A 61 3.06 -0.83 -1.14
N ILE A 62 2.37 -1.10 -0.04
CA ILE A 62 1.85 -2.44 0.25
C ILE A 62 0.80 -2.83 -0.79
N GLU A 63 -0.08 -1.90 -1.13
CA GLU A 63 -1.11 -2.13 -2.15
C GLU A 63 -0.49 -2.52 -3.48
N THR A 64 0.53 -1.77 -3.91
CA THR A 64 1.25 -2.06 -5.16
C THR A 64 1.91 -3.42 -5.10
N LEU A 65 2.58 -3.73 -4.00
CA LEU A 65 3.25 -5.01 -3.82
C LEU A 65 2.26 -6.17 -3.86
N MET A 66 1.14 -6.03 -3.16
CA MET A 66 0.10 -7.06 -3.14
C MET A 66 -0.52 -7.24 -4.53
N SER A 67 -0.78 -6.15 -5.23
CA SER A 67 -1.34 -6.20 -6.58
C SER A 67 -0.40 -6.96 -7.52
N HIS A 68 0.89 -6.63 -7.50
CA HIS A 68 1.89 -7.35 -8.30
C HIS A 68 1.96 -8.82 -7.95
N SER A 69 1.96 -9.10 -6.65
CA SER A 69 2.03 -10.48 -6.17
C SER A 69 0.82 -11.30 -6.62
N MET A 70 -0.36 -10.71 -6.54
CA MET A 70 -1.60 -11.36 -6.98
C MET A 70 -1.58 -11.67 -8.48
N VAL A 71 -1.16 -10.72 -9.29
CA VAL A 71 -1.05 -10.90 -10.74
C VAL A 71 -0.04 -12.01 -11.07
N GLU A 72 1.10 -11.99 -10.40
CA GLU A 72 2.14 -13.00 -10.60
C GLU A 72 1.66 -14.40 -10.22
N GLN A 73 1.00 -14.51 -9.07
CA GLN A 73 0.47 -15.80 -8.62
C GLN A 73 -0.62 -16.31 -9.56
N GLN A 74 -1.48 -15.43 -10.02
CA GLN A 74 -2.52 -15.79 -10.97
C GLN A 74 -1.92 -16.34 -12.27
N SER A 75 -0.88 -15.68 -12.77
CA SER A 75 -0.18 -16.10 -13.98
C SER A 75 0.47 -17.47 -13.80
N ARG A 76 1.14 -17.69 -12.65
CA ARG A 76 1.77 -18.97 -12.35
C ARG A 76 0.74 -20.09 -12.21
N TYR A 77 -0.36 -19.78 -11.55
CA TYR A 77 -1.44 -20.75 -11.37
C TYR A 77 -2.03 -21.14 -12.71
N GLN A 78 -2.23 -20.17 -13.59
CA GLN A 78 -2.77 -20.41 -14.93
C GLN A 78 -1.81 -21.28 -15.74
N ALA A 79 -0.51 -20.99 -15.70
CA ALA A 79 0.50 -21.80 -16.38
C ALA A 79 0.51 -23.23 -15.85
N LEU A 80 0.39 -23.40 -14.54
CA LEU A 80 0.32 -24.74 -13.94
C LEU A 80 -0.93 -25.49 -14.42
N MET A 81 -2.07 -24.83 -14.44
CA MET A 81 -3.31 -25.44 -14.90
C MET A 81 -3.22 -25.87 -16.38
N GLU A 82 -2.59 -25.04 -17.21
CA GLU A 82 -2.38 -25.39 -18.61
C GLU A 82 -1.47 -26.60 -18.76
N ASN A 83 -0.41 -26.66 -18.00
CA ASN A 83 0.52 -27.82 -18.00
C ASN A 83 -0.21 -29.09 -17.55
N MET A 84 -0.99 -28.98 -16.50
CA MET A 84 -1.77 -30.12 -16.00
C MET A 84 -2.79 -30.58 -17.03
N GLN A 85 -3.45 -29.65 -17.71
CA GLN A 85 -4.40 -29.97 -18.75
C GLN A 85 -3.75 -30.73 -19.91
N GLN A 86 -2.56 -30.26 -20.34
CA GLN A 86 -1.79 -30.91 -21.38
C GLN A 86 -1.42 -32.34 -20.97
N THR A 87 -0.95 -32.51 -19.77
CA THR A 87 -0.58 -33.83 -19.22
C THR A 87 -1.80 -34.73 -19.15
N TYR A 88 -2.93 -34.21 -18.71
CA TYR A 88 -4.16 -34.95 -18.64
C TYR A 88 -4.58 -35.42 -20.03
N ASP A 89 -4.51 -34.54 -21.02
CA ASP A 89 -4.87 -34.87 -22.39
C ASP A 89 -3.99 -35.97 -22.96
N VAL A 90 -2.71 -35.91 -22.69
CA VAL A 90 -1.76 -36.94 -23.08
C VAL A 90 -2.10 -38.29 -22.44
N VAL A 91 -2.40 -38.29 -21.16
CA VAL A 91 -2.78 -39.52 -20.44
C VAL A 91 -4.06 -40.11 -21.03
N VAL A 92 -5.07 -39.27 -21.26
CA VAL A 92 -6.33 -39.74 -21.86
C VAL A 92 -6.10 -40.32 -23.24
N SER A 93 -5.29 -39.67 -24.06
CA SER A 93 -4.97 -40.14 -25.39
C SER A 93 -4.24 -41.49 -25.36
N ASN A 94 -3.25 -41.62 -24.49
CA ASN A 94 -2.50 -42.84 -24.33
C ASN A 94 -3.38 -43.99 -23.85
N ARG A 95 -4.29 -43.74 -22.92
CA ARG A 95 -5.21 -44.75 -22.42
C ARG A 95 -6.16 -45.21 -23.54
N ARG A 96 -6.61 -44.28 -24.37
CA ARG A 96 -7.48 -44.59 -25.48
C ARG A 96 -6.78 -45.52 -26.49
N GLU A 97 -5.51 -45.22 -26.77
CA GLU A 97 -4.70 -46.07 -27.64
C GLU A 97 -4.51 -47.47 -27.06
N LEU A 98 -4.22 -47.54 -25.77
CA LEU A 98 -4.06 -48.82 -25.09
C LEU A 98 -5.35 -49.62 -25.11
N ASN A 99 -6.48 -49.00 -24.85
CA ASN A 99 -7.78 -49.69 -24.91
C ASN A 99 -8.08 -50.19 -26.28
N THR A 100 -7.78 -49.41 -27.30
CA THR A 100 -7.96 -49.84 -28.67
C THR A 100 -7.09 -51.06 -28.99
N ALA A 101 -5.83 -51.01 -28.56
CA ALA A 101 -4.90 -52.13 -28.78
C ALA A 101 -5.35 -53.41 -28.07
N VAL A 102 -5.89 -53.26 -26.85
CA VAL A 102 -6.32 -54.43 -26.08
C VAL A 102 -7.64 -55.03 -26.62
N TYR A 103 -8.60 -54.21 -26.93
CA TYR A 103 -9.93 -54.67 -27.30
C TYR A 103 -10.12 -54.87 -28.80
N GLN A 104 -9.21 -54.38 -29.66
CA GLN A 104 -9.23 -54.56 -31.08
C GLN A 104 -7.83 -54.87 -31.61
N PRO A 105 -7.23 -55.96 -31.14
CA PRO A 105 -5.84 -56.25 -31.50
C PRO A 105 -5.63 -56.52 -32.97
N GLU A 106 -6.56 -57.14 -33.63
CA GLU A 106 -6.44 -57.45 -35.07
C GLU A 106 -6.45 -56.19 -35.89
N ALA A 107 -7.34 -55.27 -35.58
CA ALA A 107 -7.39 -53.97 -36.26
C ALA A 107 -6.12 -53.18 -36.03
N GLN A 108 -5.59 -53.23 -34.84
CA GLN A 108 -4.34 -52.54 -34.51
C GLN A 108 -3.15 -53.13 -35.27
N GLN A 109 -3.08 -54.46 -35.37
CA GLN A 109 -1.99 -55.10 -36.09
C GLN A 109 -2.03 -54.72 -37.57
N ASP A 110 -3.20 -54.73 -38.20
CA ASP A 110 -3.34 -54.31 -39.57
C ASP A 110 -2.89 -52.87 -39.76
N THR A 111 -3.29 -52.01 -38.87
CA THR A 111 -2.87 -50.61 -38.91
C THR A 111 -1.38 -50.47 -38.77
N ALA A 112 -0.78 -51.21 -37.87
CA ALA A 112 0.66 -51.18 -37.64
C ALA A 112 1.44 -51.64 -38.87
N GLU A 113 0.97 -52.64 -39.55
CA GLU A 113 1.61 -53.09 -40.77
C GLU A 113 1.50 -52.07 -41.88
N GLN A 114 0.38 -51.40 -41.99
CA GLN A 114 0.18 -50.40 -43.02
C GLN A 114 0.92 -49.11 -42.73
N GLN A 115 1.13 -48.79 -41.46
CA GLN A 115 1.81 -47.58 -41.05
C GLN A 115 3.03 -47.94 -40.26
N PRO A 116 4.06 -48.42 -40.88
CA PRO A 116 5.17 -48.85 -40.12
C PRO A 116 5.75 -47.74 -39.37
N ALA A 117 6.11 -48.01 -38.38
CA ALA A 117 6.87 -47.14 -37.65
C ALA A 117 6.39 -45.81 -37.48
N ALA A 118 5.91 -45.44 -38.33
CA ALA A 118 5.55 -44.22 -38.20
C ALA A 118 5.25 -43.82 -36.95
N ALA A 119 4.87 -44.16 -36.72
CA ALA A 119 4.35 -43.68 -35.85
C ALA A 119 4.89 -43.33 -34.81
N ALA A 120 5.26 -43.63 -34.54
CA ALA A 120 5.57 -43.41 -33.50
C ALA A 120 5.64 -42.28 -32.96
N PRO A 121 5.41 -41.91 -32.88
CA PRO A 121 5.46 -41.02 -32.43
C PRO A 121 5.53 -40.22 -31.70
N GLN A 122 5.85 -40.23 -31.88
CA GLN A 122 6.02 -39.65 -31.33
C GLN A 122 5.89 -38.66 -31.26
N ASP A 123 5.92 -38.59 -31.96
CA ASP A 123 5.81 -37.76 -32.11
C ASP A 123 5.54 -37.01 -31.55
N ASP A 124 5.75 -37.13 -31.46
CA ASP A 124 5.61 -36.65 -31.01
C ASP A 124 5.52 -36.12 -30.17
N ALA A 125 5.63 -36.20 -30.19
CA ALA A 125 5.51 -35.97 -29.31
C ALA A 125 5.85 -34.88 -28.88
N GLN A 126 6.22 -34.52 -29.08
CA GLN A 126 6.63 -33.53 -28.71
C GLN A 126 6.15 -32.62 -28.29
#